data_25d15d67975398a6059b0bc25cd8dabf
#
_entry.id   25d15d67975398a6059b0bc25cd8dabf
#
_cell.length_a   1.000
_cell.length_b   1.000
_cell.length_c   1.000
_cell.angle_alpha   90.00
_cell.angle_beta   90.00
_cell.angle_gamma   90.00
#
_symmetry.space_group_name_H-M   'P 1'
#
loop_
_entity.id
_entity.type
_entity.pdbx_description
1 polymer ?
#
loop_
_entity_poly.entity_id
_entity_poly.type
_entity_poly.pdbx_seq_one_letter_code
_entity_poly.pdbx_strand_id
1 'polypeptide(L)'
;WATRDVTLVRRADLGESAIGAKAADRATSDELAVLYTDSVLFGLGTGGWISVLTEAESAAGVILPALVLGAGSAGVVAAIDHTRPFRYGVPQSIVTGMLLGFEEGMLWTYWNQARVRWDEEWEPKTMTSVIWGFTAAGALTGGIVGTAGGTTPGRASFVGSTSLWSAAVTGLLTTAATDLDDNSADDTILLASIIGLNAGAVGGMLGAGSVSPTIARVRYLDLGGISGGILFGGLYVAAQGDSTDGRSAVAITATGMVAGLGTAWLLTSGMPKDHRVEKTTAAPVSWAPT
;
A
#
# COMPACT_ATOMS: atom_id res chain seq x y z
N TRP A 1 -61.73 23.43 11.40
CA TRP A 1 -61.06 22.26 10.86
C TRP A 1 -59.76 22.76 10.24
N ALA A 2 -58.64 22.60 10.99
CA ALA A 2 -57.34 22.90 10.49
C ALA A 2 -56.93 21.74 9.57
N THR A 3 -56.79 21.99 8.27
CA THR A 3 -56.16 21.10 7.32
C THR A 3 -54.68 21.01 7.69
N ARG A 4 -54.28 19.90 8.32
CA ARG A 4 -52.83 19.57 8.44
C ARG A 4 -52.32 19.26 7.08
N ASP A 5 -51.42 20.06 6.55
CA ASP A 5 -50.60 19.70 5.43
C ASP A 5 -49.69 18.50 5.81
N VAL A 6 -50.20 17.32 5.54
CA VAL A 6 -49.42 16.09 5.68
C VAL A 6 -48.61 15.97 4.39
N THR A 7 -47.35 16.35 4.41
CA THR A 7 -46.43 16.06 3.32
C THR A 7 -46.20 14.57 3.29
N LEU A 8 -46.86 13.86 2.41
CA LEU A 8 -46.62 12.43 2.15
C LEU A 8 -45.24 12.27 1.49
N VAL A 9 -44.23 12.02 2.32
CA VAL A 9 -42.91 11.56 1.81
C VAL A 9 -43.13 10.13 1.30
N ARG A 10 -42.91 9.94 0.01
CA ARG A 10 -43.04 8.61 -0.59
C ARG A 10 -42.13 7.65 0.15
N ARG A 11 -42.68 6.49 0.51
CA ARG A 11 -41.92 5.41 1.15
C ARG A 11 -40.71 4.96 0.30
N ALA A 12 -40.79 5.16 -1.01
CA ALA A 12 -39.69 4.99 -1.97
C ALA A 12 -38.52 5.95 -1.69
N ASP A 13 -38.81 7.23 -1.39
CA ASP A 13 -37.75 8.25 -1.18
C ASP A 13 -36.99 8.00 0.13
N LEU A 14 -37.67 7.46 1.17
CA LEU A 14 -37.01 7.02 2.40
C LEU A 14 -36.17 5.74 2.18
N GLY A 15 -36.63 4.85 1.31
CA GLY A 15 -35.93 3.62 0.94
C GLY A 15 -34.67 3.90 0.11
N GLU A 16 -34.77 4.79 -0.88
CA GLU A 16 -33.64 5.17 -1.72
C GLU A 16 -32.54 5.90 -0.95
N SER A 17 -32.89 6.80 -0.05
CA SER A 17 -31.91 7.47 0.81
C SER A 17 -31.18 6.50 1.75
N ALA A 18 -31.91 5.54 2.33
CA ALA A 18 -31.31 4.52 3.19
C ALA A 18 -30.47 3.51 2.42
N ILE A 19 -30.91 3.13 1.21
CA ILE A 19 -30.17 2.24 0.29
C ILE A 19 -28.93 2.96 -0.21
N GLY A 20 -29.02 4.23 -0.62
CA GLY A 20 -27.91 5.04 -1.07
C GLY A 20 -26.85 5.21 0.02
N ALA A 21 -27.25 5.52 1.27
CA ALA A 21 -26.34 5.66 2.40
C ALA A 21 -25.63 4.33 2.75
N LYS A 22 -26.35 3.20 2.65
CA LYS A 22 -25.79 1.87 2.90
C LYS A 22 -24.86 1.42 1.77
N ALA A 23 -25.15 1.78 0.52
CA ALA A 23 -24.30 1.52 -0.62
C ALA A 23 -23.01 2.37 -0.58
N ALA A 24 -23.11 3.61 -0.13
CA ALA A 24 -21.94 4.51 0.01
C ALA A 24 -20.94 4.08 1.10
N ASP A 25 -21.35 3.25 2.07
CA ASP A 25 -20.46 2.72 3.11
C ASP A 25 -19.77 1.39 2.71
N ARG A 26 -20.12 0.81 1.56
CA ARG A 26 -19.50 -0.42 1.06
C ARG A 26 -18.25 -0.13 0.23
N ALA A 27 -17.35 -1.10 0.24
CA ALA A 27 -16.20 -1.09 -0.67
C ALA A 27 -16.65 -1.07 -2.13
N THR A 28 -15.90 -0.38 -2.96
CA THR A 28 -16.12 -0.33 -4.40
C THR A 28 -15.69 -1.64 -5.08
N SER A 29 -16.18 -1.88 -6.30
CA SER A 29 -15.73 -3.01 -7.11
C SER A 29 -14.22 -3.02 -7.34
N ASP A 30 -13.63 -1.84 -7.53
CA ASP A 30 -12.20 -1.68 -7.77
C ASP A 30 -11.37 -2.03 -6.54
N GLU A 31 -11.81 -1.58 -5.34
CA GLU A 31 -11.16 -1.98 -4.07
C GLU A 31 -11.24 -3.49 -3.84
N LEU A 32 -12.39 -4.10 -4.13
CA LEU A 32 -12.56 -5.54 -4.01
C LEU A 32 -11.69 -6.29 -5.01
N ALA A 33 -11.63 -5.83 -6.27
CA ALA A 33 -10.78 -6.45 -7.28
C ALA A 33 -9.30 -6.44 -6.86
N VAL A 34 -8.81 -5.33 -6.31
CA VAL A 34 -7.45 -5.23 -5.77
C VAL A 34 -7.27 -6.21 -4.61
N LEU A 35 -8.18 -6.23 -3.62
CA LEU A 35 -8.10 -7.14 -2.48
C LEU A 35 -8.12 -8.62 -2.92
N TYR A 36 -8.98 -8.99 -3.89
CA TYR A 36 -9.00 -10.35 -4.42
C TYR A 36 -7.69 -10.72 -5.09
N THR A 37 -7.14 -9.84 -5.92
CA THR A 37 -5.86 -10.06 -6.58
C THR A 37 -4.74 -10.26 -5.56
N ASP A 38 -4.62 -9.36 -4.59
CA ASP A 38 -3.58 -9.43 -3.57
C ASP A 38 -3.78 -10.62 -2.61
N SER A 39 -5.03 -11.04 -2.37
CA SER A 39 -5.29 -12.25 -1.59
C SER A 39 -4.81 -13.51 -2.31
N VAL A 40 -4.96 -13.58 -3.63
CA VAL A 40 -4.39 -14.68 -4.44
C VAL A 40 -2.87 -14.67 -4.34
N LEU A 41 -2.24 -13.51 -4.52
CA LEU A 41 -0.77 -13.37 -4.39
C LEU A 41 -0.29 -13.76 -3.00
N PHE A 42 -1.01 -13.35 -1.95
CA PHE A 42 -0.73 -13.75 -0.59
C PHE A 42 -0.84 -15.25 -0.40
N GLY A 43 -1.87 -15.88 -0.94
CA GLY A 43 -2.03 -17.32 -0.87
C GLY A 43 -0.96 -18.08 -1.65
N LEU A 44 -0.59 -17.62 -2.84
CA LEU A 44 0.53 -18.17 -3.63
C LEU A 44 1.84 -18.09 -2.84
N GLY A 45 2.14 -16.94 -2.25
CA GLY A 45 3.32 -16.74 -1.41
C GLY A 45 3.28 -17.61 -0.15
N THR A 46 2.11 -17.78 0.50
CA THR A 46 1.95 -18.70 1.64
C THR A 46 2.29 -20.12 1.25
N GLY A 47 1.83 -20.56 0.08
CA GLY A 47 2.19 -21.90 -0.44
C GLY A 47 3.68 -22.05 -0.72
N GLY A 48 4.30 -21.02 -1.29
CA GLY A 48 5.75 -20.98 -1.47
C GLY A 48 6.51 -21.03 -0.14
N TRP A 49 6.08 -20.26 0.87
CA TRP A 49 6.65 -20.30 2.22
C TRP A 49 6.53 -21.70 2.84
N ILE A 50 5.35 -22.34 2.76
CA ILE A 50 5.16 -23.71 3.25
C ILE A 50 6.09 -24.68 2.52
N SER A 51 6.28 -24.54 1.21
CA SER A 51 7.19 -25.38 0.44
C SER A 51 8.65 -25.26 0.91
N VAL A 52 9.08 -24.06 1.28
CA VAL A 52 10.41 -23.84 1.90
C VAL A 52 10.48 -24.46 3.28
N LEU A 53 9.44 -24.30 4.12
CA LEU A 53 9.41 -24.90 5.46
C LEU A 53 9.47 -26.42 5.44
N THR A 54 8.82 -27.04 4.46
CA THR A 54 8.74 -28.50 4.31
C THR A 54 9.86 -29.10 3.47
N GLU A 55 10.80 -28.25 3.00
CA GLU A 55 11.91 -28.67 2.13
C GLU A 55 11.42 -29.45 0.89
N ALA A 56 10.38 -28.94 0.25
CA ALA A 56 9.75 -29.60 -0.88
C ALA A 56 10.73 -29.75 -2.06
N GLU A 57 11.13 -30.96 -2.39
CA GLU A 57 12.08 -31.26 -3.48
C GLU A 57 11.39 -31.45 -4.84
N SER A 58 10.09 -31.70 -4.87
CA SER A 58 9.35 -31.93 -6.11
C SER A 58 8.63 -30.69 -6.59
N ALA A 59 8.49 -30.53 -7.91
CA ALA A 59 7.70 -29.45 -8.50
C ALA A 59 6.24 -29.46 -7.99
N ALA A 60 5.65 -30.63 -7.79
CA ALA A 60 4.31 -30.76 -7.24
C ALA A 60 4.24 -30.27 -5.78
N GLY A 61 5.27 -30.55 -4.97
CA GLY A 61 5.37 -30.08 -3.59
C GLY A 61 5.46 -28.57 -3.47
N VAL A 62 5.94 -27.88 -4.51
CA VAL A 62 6.00 -26.42 -4.56
C VAL A 62 4.72 -25.82 -5.17
N ILE A 63 4.26 -26.35 -6.29
CA ILE A 63 3.17 -25.75 -7.07
C ILE A 63 1.80 -26.00 -6.41
N LEU A 64 1.53 -27.20 -5.90
CA LEU A 64 0.21 -27.52 -5.36
C LEU A 64 -0.15 -26.69 -4.11
N PRO A 65 0.70 -26.52 -3.09
CA PRO A 65 0.39 -25.66 -1.97
C PRO A 65 0.13 -24.22 -2.41
N ALA A 66 0.93 -23.71 -3.35
CA ALA A 66 0.77 -22.35 -3.87
C ALA A 66 -0.61 -22.17 -4.55
N LEU A 67 -0.99 -23.08 -5.46
CA LEU A 67 -2.28 -23.00 -6.16
C LEU A 67 -3.47 -23.16 -5.20
N VAL A 68 -3.41 -24.13 -4.29
CA VAL A 68 -4.50 -24.38 -3.33
C VAL A 68 -4.69 -23.18 -2.41
N LEU A 69 -3.61 -22.62 -1.88
CA LEU A 69 -3.69 -21.48 -0.98
C LEU A 69 -3.99 -20.17 -1.73
N GLY A 70 -3.52 -20.02 -2.98
CA GLY A 70 -3.90 -18.89 -3.83
C GLY A 70 -5.41 -18.86 -4.09
N ALA A 71 -5.99 -19.97 -4.51
CA ALA A 71 -7.44 -20.08 -4.70
C ALA A 71 -8.20 -20.00 -3.36
N GLY A 72 -7.68 -20.65 -2.31
CA GLY A 72 -8.28 -20.67 -0.98
C GLY A 72 -8.39 -19.29 -0.35
N SER A 73 -7.36 -18.46 -0.46
CA SER A 73 -7.37 -17.09 0.11
C SER A 73 -8.38 -16.19 -0.59
N ALA A 74 -8.52 -16.29 -1.91
CA ALA A 74 -9.62 -15.62 -2.62
C ALA A 74 -11.00 -16.10 -2.15
N GLY A 75 -11.14 -17.41 -1.91
CA GLY A 75 -12.36 -18.00 -1.34
C GLY A 75 -12.69 -17.46 0.06
N VAL A 76 -11.68 -17.29 0.91
CA VAL A 76 -11.84 -16.69 2.25
C VAL A 76 -12.31 -15.25 2.15
N VAL A 77 -11.69 -14.44 1.28
CA VAL A 77 -12.11 -13.05 1.04
C VAL A 77 -13.55 -13.01 0.55
N ALA A 78 -13.93 -13.89 -0.39
CA ALA A 78 -15.30 -13.99 -0.90
C ALA A 78 -16.31 -14.35 0.20
N ALA A 79 -15.97 -15.31 1.05
CA ALA A 79 -16.83 -15.72 2.17
C ALA A 79 -17.02 -14.59 3.19
N ILE A 80 -15.97 -13.84 3.48
CA ILE A 80 -16.03 -12.67 4.36
C ILE A 80 -16.92 -11.59 3.74
N ASP A 81 -16.68 -11.23 2.47
CA ASP A 81 -17.45 -10.18 1.78
C ASP A 81 -18.93 -10.55 1.64
N HIS A 82 -19.24 -11.84 1.43
CA HIS A 82 -20.62 -12.32 1.37
C HIS A 82 -21.34 -12.20 2.71
N THR A 83 -20.66 -12.52 3.82
CA THR A 83 -21.28 -12.54 5.16
C THR A 83 -21.23 -11.16 5.83
N ARG A 84 -20.15 -10.44 5.65
CA ARG A 84 -19.90 -9.11 6.22
C ARG A 84 -19.22 -8.23 5.16
N PRO A 85 -20.01 -7.59 4.28
CA PRO A 85 -19.44 -6.78 3.22
C PRO A 85 -18.40 -5.79 3.71
N PHE A 86 -17.28 -5.73 3.02
CA PHE A 86 -16.22 -4.79 3.36
C PHE A 86 -16.72 -3.35 3.24
N ARG A 87 -16.27 -2.53 4.19
CA ARG A 87 -16.55 -1.09 4.18
C ARG A 87 -15.56 -0.37 3.28
N TYR A 88 -15.98 0.78 2.77
CA TYR A 88 -15.16 1.67 1.96
C TYR A 88 -13.81 1.97 2.63
N GLY A 89 -12.71 1.80 1.90
CA GLY A 89 -11.35 1.99 2.36
C GLY A 89 -10.70 0.80 3.08
N VAL A 90 -11.50 -0.16 3.57
CA VAL A 90 -10.96 -1.33 4.30
C VAL A 90 -10.15 -2.24 3.38
N PRO A 91 -10.62 -2.64 2.19
CA PRO A 91 -9.83 -3.47 1.28
C PRO A 91 -8.48 -2.86 0.93
N GLN A 92 -8.48 -1.58 0.56
CA GLN A 92 -7.24 -0.89 0.23
C GLN A 92 -6.29 -0.77 1.42
N SER A 93 -6.83 -0.62 2.64
CA SER A 93 -5.99 -0.59 3.85
C SER A 93 -5.34 -1.93 4.15
N ILE A 94 -6.05 -3.05 3.93
CA ILE A 94 -5.49 -4.39 4.07
C ILE A 94 -4.34 -4.58 3.08
N VAL A 95 -4.57 -4.24 1.81
CA VAL A 95 -3.57 -4.34 0.74
C VAL A 95 -2.34 -3.48 1.03
N THR A 96 -2.55 -2.21 1.41
CA THR A 96 -1.45 -1.31 1.78
C THR A 96 -0.65 -1.85 2.96
N GLY A 97 -1.34 -2.33 4.00
CA GLY A 97 -0.66 -2.93 5.15
C GLY A 97 0.13 -4.19 4.77
N MET A 98 -0.43 -5.02 3.90
CA MET A 98 0.24 -6.23 3.40
C MET A 98 1.52 -5.88 2.63
N LEU A 99 1.47 -4.91 1.73
CA LEU A 99 2.63 -4.45 0.96
C LEU A 99 3.69 -3.83 1.87
N LEU A 100 3.31 -2.95 2.79
CA LEU A 100 4.25 -2.39 3.77
C LEU A 100 4.90 -3.47 4.63
N GLY A 101 4.13 -4.45 5.09
CA GLY A 101 4.69 -5.58 5.82
C GLY A 101 5.65 -6.41 4.98
N PHE A 102 5.34 -6.65 3.70
CA PHE A 102 6.24 -7.33 2.79
C PHE A 102 7.56 -6.55 2.58
N GLU A 103 7.48 -5.26 2.33
CA GLU A 103 8.64 -4.37 2.17
C GLU A 103 9.50 -4.35 3.45
N GLU A 104 8.89 -4.22 4.63
CA GLU A 104 9.58 -4.31 5.91
C GLU A 104 10.27 -5.66 6.08
N GLY A 105 9.55 -6.74 5.89
CA GLY A 105 10.11 -8.10 6.03
C GLY A 105 11.28 -8.35 5.09
N MET A 106 11.19 -7.88 3.84
CA MET A 106 12.28 -7.96 2.86
C MET A 106 13.49 -7.14 3.31
N LEU A 107 13.29 -5.87 3.65
CA LEU A 107 14.39 -4.98 4.04
C LEU A 107 15.10 -5.46 5.31
N TRP A 108 14.36 -5.87 6.34
CA TRP A 108 14.94 -6.42 7.57
C TRP A 108 15.70 -7.72 7.33
N THR A 109 15.18 -8.58 6.46
CA THR A 109 15.84 -9.84 6.10
C THR A 109 17.16 -9.57 5.39
N TYR A 110 17.15 -8.73 4.36
CA TYR A 110 18.38 -8.40 3.62
C TYR A 110 19.37 -7.59 4.46
N TRP A 111 18.89 -6.68 5.30
CA TRP A 111 19.77 -5.96 6.22
C TRP A 111 20.46 -6.90 7.21
N ASN A 112 19.75 -7.91 7.72
CA ASN A 112 20.38 -8.92 8.56
C ASN A 112 21.47 -9.68 7.80
N GLN A 113 21.17 -10.13 6.58
CA GLN A 113 22.15 -10.84 5.75
C GLN A 113 23.39 -10.00 5.42
N ALA A 114 23.21 -8.71 5.15
CA ALA A 114 24.32 -7.81 4.80
C ALA A 114 25.30 -7.55 5.97
N ARG A 115 24.84 -7.68 7.22
CA ARG A 115 25.65 -7.36 8.42
C ARG A 115 26.27 -8.54 9.13
N VAL A 116 25.82 -9.75 8.84
CA VAL A 116 26.34 -10.96 9.49
C VAL A 116 27.40 -11.63 8.62
N ARG A 117 28.22 -12.47 9.25
CA ARG A 117 29.14 -13.32 8.50
C ARG A 117 28.37 -14.40 7.77
N TRP A 118 28.94 -14.90 6.68
CA TRP A 118 28.31 -15.93 5.83
C TRP A 118 27.94 -17.21 6.61
N ASP A 119 28.62 -17.54 7.69
CA ASP A 119 28.37 -18.68 8.57
C ASP A 119 27.29 -18.41 9.64
N GLU A 120 26.82 -17.15 9.75
CA GLU A 120 25.78 -16.70 10.67
C GLU A 120 24.52 -16.21 9.91
N GLU A 121 24.49 -16.36 8.59
CA GLU A 121 23.35 -15.99 7.77
C GLU A 121 22.10 -16.79 8.13
N TRP A 122 20.94 -16.12 8.02
CA TRP A 122 19.68 -16.80 8.23
C TRP A 122 19.44 -17.84 7.14
N GLU A 123 19.01 -19.03 7.58
CA GLU A 123 18.54 -20.03 6.65
C GLU A 123 17.31 -19.56 5.86
N PRO A 124 17.09 -20.07 4.63
CA PRO A 124 15.93 -19.72 3.81
C PRO A 124 14.58 -19.83 4.55
N LYS A 125 14.43 -20.79 5.44
CA LYS A 125 13.23 -20.96 6.28
C LYS A 125 13.00 -19.77 7.20
N THR A 126 14.05 -19.27 7.83
CA THR A 126 13.99 -18.10 8.70
C THR A 126 13.69 -16.85 7.90
N MET A 127 14.41 -16.64 6.79
CA MET A 127 14.21 -15.47 5.92
C MET A 127 12.78 -15.37 5.42
N THR A 128 12.27 -16.44 4.83
CA THR A 128 10.90 -16.48 4.30
C THR A 128 9.85 -16.33 5.40
N SER A 129 10.12 -16.88 6.61
CA SER A 129 9.20 -16.75 7.74
C SER A 129 9.14 -15.33 8.29
N VAL A 130 10.26 -14.60 8.30
CA VAL A 130 10.30 -13.19 8.69
C VAL A 130 9.49 -12.36 7.68
N ILE A 131 9.79 -12.50 6.39
CA ILE A 131 9.06 -11.78 5.32
C ILE A 131 7.56 -12.06 5.42
N TRP A 132 7.20 -13.34 5.57
CA TRP A 132 5.80 -13.75 5.63
C TRP A 132 5.09 -13.27 6.89
N GLY A 133 5.77 -13.33 8.04
CA GLY A 133 5.27 -12.83 9.32
C GLY A 133 4.97 -11.32 9.28
N PHE A 134 5.88 -10.53 8.74
CA PHE A 134 5.66 -9.09 8.54
C PHE A 134 4.51 -8.81 7.56
N THR A 135 4.43 -9.55 6.45
CA THR A 135 3.35 -9.42 5.47
C THR A 135 1.99 -9.68 6.10
N ALA A 136 1.85 -10.76 6.84
CA ALA A 136 0.62 -11.12 7.54
C ALA A 136 0.25 -10.09 8.64
N ALA A 137 1.23 -9.68 9.45
CA ALA A 137 1.05 -8.65 10.47
C ALA A 137 0.63 -7.31 9.86
N GLY A 138 1.23 -6.95 8.73
CA GLY A 138 0.87 -5.75 7.96
C GLY A 138 -0.58 -5.80 7.46
N ALA A 139 -1.00 -6.94 6.87
CA ALA A 139 -2.38 -7.14 6.42
C ALA A 139 -3.39 -6.99 7.56
N LEU A 140 -3.12 -7.60 8.71
CA LEU A 140 -3.96 -7.50 9.91
C LEU A 140 -4.03 -6.06 10.43
N THR A 141 -2.89 -5.39 10.53
CA THR A 141 -2.80 -3.98 10.97
C THR A 141 -3.57 -3.08 10.02
N GLY A 142 -3.41 -3.25 8.70
CA GLY A 142 -4.18 -2.53 7.68
C GLY A 142 -5.69 -2.74 7.84
N GLY A 143 -6.12 -3.97 8.10
CA GLY A 143 -7.52 -4.31 8.35
C GLY A 143 -8.07 -3.62 9.62
N ILE A 144 -7.32 -3.64 10.71
CA ILE A 144 -7.68 -2.97 11.98
C ILE A 144 -7.78 -1.45 11.77
N VAL A 145 -6.76 -0.84 11.18
CA VAL A 145 -6.72 0.61 10.92
C VAL A 145 -7.85 1.02 9.97
N GLY A 146 -8.08 0.25 8.90
CA GLY A 146 -9.16 0.51 7.95
C GLY A 146 -10.55 0.46 8.60
N THR A 147 -10.78 -0.51 9.50
CA THR A 147 -12.08 -0.67 10.18
C THR A 147 -12.30 0.34 11.29
N ALA A 148 -11.27 0.59 12.12
CA ALA A 148 -11.36 1.49 13.27
C ALA A 148 -11.22 2.97 12.87
N GLY A 149 -10.28 3.29 12.01
CA GLY A 149 -9.92 4.66 11.66
C GLY A 149 -10.78 5.31 10.57
N GLY A 150 -11.60 4.54 9.85
CA GLY A 150 -12.44 5.08 8.78
C GLY A 150 -11.64 5.74 7.66
N THR A 151 -10.56 5.12 7.22
CA THR A 151 -9.72 5.61 6.12
C THR A 151 -10.43 5.53 4.77
N THR A 152 -9.94 6.27 3.79
CA THR A 152 -10.39 6.15 2.39
C THR A 152 -9.34 5.38 1.57
N PRO A 153 -9.73 4.78 0.42
CA PRO A 153 -8.80 4.06 -0.43
C PRO A 153 -7.60 4.90 -0.86
N GLY A 154 -7.84 6.16 -1.21
CA GLY A 154 -6.79 7.08 -1.60
C GLY A 154 -5.83 7.42 -0.46
N ARG A 155 -6.32 7.56 0.77
CA ARG A 155 -5.46 7.76 1.96
C ARG A 155 -4.58 6.56 2.23
N ALA A 156 -5.16 5.35 2.18
CA ALA A 156 -4.39 4.12 2.36
C ALA A 156 -3.31 3.98 1.28
N SER A 157 -3.67 4.15 -0.01
CA SER A 157 -2.70 4.15 -1.11
C SER A 157 -1.60 5.19 -0.95
N PHE A 158 -1.95 6.39 -0.45
CA PHE A 158 -0.98 7.46 -0.24
C PHE A 158 0.07 7.09 0.81
N VAL A 159 -0.34 6.43 1.89
CA VAL A 159 0.60 5.92 2.91
C VAL A 159 1.57 4.92 2.29
N GLY A 160 1.09 3.94 1.54
CA GLY A 160 1.97 2.99 0.86
C GLY A 160 2.92 3.64 -0.13
N SER A 161 2.42 4.56 -0.96
CA SER A 161 3.22 5.29 -1.94
C SER A 161 4.31 6.14 -1.27
N THR A 162 3.97 6.93 -0.24
CA THR A 162 4.97 7.75 0.48
C THR A 162 6.02 6.89 1.17
N SER A 163 5.65 5.74 1.71
CA SER A 163 6.56 4.77 2.30
C SER A 163 7.57 4.25 1.28
N LEU A 164 7.07 3.68 0.18
CA LEU A 164 7.88 3.12 -0.90
C LEU A 164 8.86 4.17 -1.48
N TRP A 165 8.35 5.36 -1.83
CA TRP A 165 9.19 6.41 -2.39
C TRP A 165 10.23 6.93 -1.41
N SER A 166 9.89 7.05 -0.13
CA SER A 166 10.86 7.45 0.90
C SER A 166 11.95 6.40 1.06
N ALA A 167 11.61 5.11 1.07
CA ALA A 167 12.59 4.03 1.10
C ALA A 167 13.51 4.05 -0.12
N ALA A 168 12.92 4.15 -1.33
CA ALA A 168 13.68 4.15 -2.58
C ALA A 168 14.64 5.36 -2.67
N VAL A 169 14.14 6.55 -2.36
CA VAL A 169 14.96 7.79 -2.42
C VAL A 169 16.07 7.77 -1.37
N THR A 170 15.77 7.39 -0.12
CA THR A 170 16.80 7.31 0.93
C THR A 170 17.83 6.23 0.62
N GLY A 171 17.43 5.06 0.16
CA GLY A 171 18.34 4.00 -0.26
C GLY A 171 19.27 4.47 -1.39
N LEU A 172 18.72 5.03 -2.47
CA LEU A 172 19.51 5.53 -3.60
C LEU A 172 20.46 6.68 -3.21
N LEU A 173 20.01 7.63 -2.41
CA LEU A 173 20.88 8.73 -1.93
C LEU A 173 21.99 8.22 -1.02
N THR A 174 21.70 7.23 -0.18
CA THR A 174 22.72 6.57 0.63
C THR A 174 23.71 5.82 -0.24
N THR A 175 23.25 5.07 -1.24
CA THR A 175 24.13 4.40 -2.24
C THR A 175 25.07 5.41 -2.92
N ALA A 176 24.55 6.57 -3.32
CA ALA A 176 25.36 7.62 -3.93
C ALA A 176 26.39 8.23 -2.97
N ALA A 177 26.10 8.26 -1.67
CA ALA A 177 26.96 8.85 -0.66
C ALA A 177 27.98 7.87 -0.05
N THR A 178 27.71 6.56 -0.13
CA THR A 178 28.51 5.51 0.49
C THR A 178 29.61 5.02 -0.45
N ASP A 179 30.76 4.66 0.09
CA ASP A 179 31.79 3.95 -0.67
C ASP A 179 31.41 2.47 -0.80
N LEU A 180 31.10 2.04 -2.03
CA LEU A 180 30.65 0.68 -2.30
C LEU A 180 31.75 -0.38 -2.14
N ASP A 181 33.00 0.04 -2.02
CA ASP A 181 34.13 -0.85 -1.69
C ASP A 181 34.23 -1.12 -0.18
N ASP A 182 33.45 -0.41 0.64
CA ASP A 182 33.37 -0.65 2.07
C ASP A 182 32.44 -1.85 2.34
N ASN A 183 32.93 -2.81 3.15
CA ASN A 183 32.16 -4.01 3.53
C ASN A 183 30.86 -3.71 4.31
N SER A 184 30.69 -2.49 4.82
CA SER A 184 29.49 -2.04 5.51
C SER A 184 28.51 -1.23 4.62
N ALA A 185 28.79 -1.14 3.31
CA ALA A 185 27.97 -0.35 2.40
C ALA A 185 26.53 -0.87 2.32
N ASP A 186 26.38 -2.18 2.14
CA ASP A 186 25.08 -2.79 1.93
C ASP A 186 24.16 -2.67 3.16
N ASP A 187 24.68 -2.92 4.35
CA ASP A 187 23.89 -2.80 5.59
C ASP A 187 23.47 -1.36 5.86
N THR A 188 24.34 -0.39 5.55
CA THR A 188 24.06 1.04 5.69
C THR A 188 22.94 1.48 4.73
N ILE A 189 22.98 1.05 3.46
CA ILE A 189 21.98 1.36 2.45
C ILE A 189 20.62 0.75 2.83
N LEU A 190 20.63 -0.50 3.26
CA LEU A 190 19.40 -1.19 3.67
C LEU A 190 18.78 -0.57 4.93
N LEU A 191 19.61 -0.23 5.93
CA LEU A 191 19.11 0.46 7.12
C LEU A 191 18.52 1.84 6.79
N ALA A 192 19.18 2.60 5.92
CA ALA A 192 18.64 3.88 5.43
C ALA A 192 17.28 3.70 4.72
N SER A 193 17.14 2.64 3.92
CA SER A 193 15.87 2.31 3.26
C SER A 193 14.77 1.94 4.28
N ILE A 194 15.08 1.18 5.33
CA ILE A 194 14.14 0.88 6.43
C ILE A 194 13.70 2.16 7.13
N ILE A 195 14.63 3.03 7.46
CA ILE A 195 14.33 4.33 8.08
C ILE A 195 13.44 5.17 7.14
N GLY A 196 13.78 5.22 5.86
CA GLY A 196 12.99 5.89 4.84
C GLY A 196 11.58 5.34 4.72
N LEU A 197 11.42 4.00 4.69
CA LEU A 197 10.13 3.33 4.62
C LEU A 197 9.22 3.77 5.77
N ASN A 198 9.74 3.67 6.99
CA ASN A 198 9.00 4.02 8.20
C ASN A 198 8.69 5.52 8.29
N ALA A 199 9.66 6.38 7.97
CA ALA A 199 9.46 7.83 7.93
C ALA A 199 8.39 8.20 6.89
N GLY A 200 8.40 7.55 5.72
CA GLY A 200 7.40 7.72 4.68
C GLY A 200 6.02 7.24 5.11
N ALA A 201 5.92 6.11 5.83
CA ALA A 201 4.66 5.63 6.38
C ALA A 201 4.06 6.62 7.39
N VAL A 202 4.87 7.08 8.35
CA VAL A 202 4.45 8.08 9.35
C VAL A 202 4.07 9.40 8.67
N GLY A 203 4.91 9.92 7.77
CA GLY A 203 4.64 11.14 7.01
C GLY A 203 3.37 11.03 6.16
N GLY A 204 3.17 9.88 5.51
CA GLY A 204 1.97 9.55 4.75
C GLY A 204 0.72 9.53 5.63
N MET A 205 0.76 8.89 6.80
CA MET A 205 -0.37 8.88 7.74
C MET A 205 -0.73 10.28 8.24
N LEU A 206 0.26 11.08 8.61
CA LEU A 206 0.05 12.46 9.07
C LEU A 206 -0.48 13.36 7.95
N GLY A 207 0.02 13.20 6.72
CA GLY A 207 -0.37 14.00 5.55
C GLY A 207 -1.69 13.58 4.91
N ALA A 208 -2.04 12.29 4.96
CA ALA A 208 -3.20 11.74 4.26
C ALA A 208 -4.53 12.42 4.61
N GLY A 209 -4.68 12.85 5.88
CA GLY A 209 -5.88 13.54 6.34
C GLY A 209 -6.10 14.91 5.69
N SER A 210 -5.04 15.69 5.57
CA SER A 210 -5.08 17.05 4.99
C SER A 210 -5.14 17.03 3.45
N VAL A 211 -4.42 16.10 2.83
CA VAL A 211 -4.36 15.95 1.37
C VAL A 211 -5.61 15.30 0.81
N SER A 212 -6.13 14.28 1.51
CA SER A 212 -7.27 13.46 1.09
C SER A 212 -7.19 13.06 -0.39
N PRO A 213 -6.11 12.42 -0.85
CA PRO A 213 -5.91 12.11 -2.25
C PRO A 213 -6.89 11.01 -2.70
N THR A 214 -7.24 11.01 -3.99
CA THR A 214 -7.86 9.85 -4.64
C THR A 214 -6.80 8.83 -5.03
N ILE A 215 -7.18 7.55 -5.23
CA ILE A 215 -6.27 6.53 -5.77
C ILE A 215 -5.65 7.01 -7.10
N ALA A 216 -6.44 7.61 -7.98
CA ALA A 216 -5.96 8.13 -9.26
C ALA A 216 -4.85 9.18 -9.06
N ARG A 217 -5.00 10.07 -8.10
CA ARG A 217 -3.95 11.06 -7.77
C ARG A 217 -2.67 10.40 -7.30
N VAL A 218 -2.77 9.38 -6.42
CA VAL A 218 -1.59 8.63 -5.96
C VAL A 218 -0.89 7.95 -7.13
N ARG A 219 -1.65 7.32 -8.04
CA ARG A 219 -1.09 6.70 -9.25
C ARG A 219 -0.34 7.70 -10.15
N TYR A 220 -0.85 8.91 -10.30
CA TYR A 220 -0.12 9.96 -11.03
C TYR A 220 1.17 10.39 -10.31
N LEU A 221 1.18 10.43 -8.98
CA LEU A 221 2.40 10.66 -8.21
C LEU A 221 3.42 9.55 -8.47
N ASP A 222 3.00 8.30 -8.40
CA ASP A 222 3.87 7.14 -8.65
C ASP A 222 4.45 7.18 -10.07
N LEU A 223 3.61 7.46 -11.08
CA LEU A 223 4.07 7.63 -12.46
C LEU A 223 5.06 8.79 -12.60
N GLY A 224 4.82 9.89 -11.90
CA GLY A 224 5.75 11.02 -11.86
C GLY A 224 7.12 10.64 -11.32
N GLY A 225 7.16 9.91 -10.20
CA GLY A 225 8.40 9.42 -9.60
C GLY A 225 9.16 8.47 -10.53
N ILE A 226 8.46 7.49 -11.09
CA ILE A 226 9.05 6.54 -12.06
C ILE A 226 9.59 7.27 -13.28
N SER A 227 8.77 8.12 -13.91
CA SER A 227 9.15 8.85 -15.13
C SER A 227 10.30 9.81 -14.88
N GLY A 228 10.30 10.50 -13.73
CA GLY A 228 11.38 11.38 -13.32
C GLY A 228 12.70 10.63 -13.15
N GLY A 229 12.68 9.50 -12.44
CA GLY A 229 13.87 8.66 -12.26
C GLY A 229 14.42 8.13 -13.59
N ILE A 230 13.56 7.58 -14.45
CA ILE A 230 13.96 7.07 -15.77
C ILE A 230 14.50 8.19 -16.66
N LEU A 231 13.83 9.34 -16.69
CA LEU A 231 14.24 10.47 -17.54
C LEU A 231 15.61 11.01 -17.12
N PHE A 232 15.79 11.33 -15.84
CA PHE A 232 17.03 11.93 -15.36
C PHE A 232 18.18 10.93 -15.37
N GLY A 233 17.99 9.72 -14.84
CA GLY A 233 19.01 8.67 -14.86
C GLY A 233 19.35 8.23 -16.28
N GLY A 234 18.34 8.00 -17.12
CA GLY A 234 18.53 7.60 -18.51
C GLY A 234 19.24 8.66 -19.35
N LEU A 235 18.87 9.95 -19.19
CA LEU A 235 19.57 11.04 -19.88
C LEU A 235 21.02 11.17 -19.44
N TYR A 236 21.30 11.00 -18.14
CA TYR A 236 22.67 11.03 -17.62
C TYR A 236 23.51 9.91 -18.23
N VAL A 237 23.03 8.66 -18.18
CA VAL A 237 23.73 7.51 -18.76
C VAL A 237 23.95 7.70 -20.27
N ALA A 238 22.93 8.15 -21.00
CA ALA A 238 23.02 8.41 -22.42
C ALA A 238 24.04 9.51 -22.78
N ALA A 239 24.16 10.55 -21.92
CA ALA A 239 25.09 11.64 -22.15
C ALA A 239 26.54 11.29 -21.80
N GLN A 240 26.76 10.41 -20.82
CA GLN A 240 28.12 10.01 -20.38
C GLN A 240 28.66 8.80 -21.12
N GLY A 241 27.82 7.95 -21.68
CA GLY A 241 28.25 6.73 -22.39
C GLY A 241 29.14 5.84 -21.51
N ASP A 242 30.30 5.47 -22.04
CA ASP A 242 31.26 4.58 -21.35
C ASP A 242 31.93 5.24 -20.11
N SER A 243 31.80 6.56 -19.94
CA SER A 243 32.32 7.30 -18.78
C SER A 243 31.30 7.48 -17.64
N THR A 244 30.21 6.72 -17.65
CA THR A 244 29.16 6.81 -16.63
C THR A 244 29.73 6.46 -15.25
N ASP A 245 29.69 7.45 -14.33
CA ASP A 245 29.95 7.20 -12.91
C ASP A 245 28.68 6.69 -12.22
N GLY A 246 28.76 5.50 -11.65
CA GLY A 246 27.62 4.82 -11.03
C GLY A 246 27.00 5.60 -9.88
N ARG A 247 27.81 6.26 -9.04
CA ARG A 247 27.32 7.06 -7.92
C ARG A 247 26.52 8.28 -8.39
N SER A 248 27.07 8.98 -9.37
CA SER A 248 26.38 10.11 -10.00
C SER A 248 25.09 9.67 -10.70
N ALA A 249 25.09 8.53 -11.38
CA ALA A 249 23.90 7.98 -12.03
C ALA A 249 22.79 7.72 -11.01
N VAL A 250 23.10 7.11 -9.87
CA VAL A 250 22.16 6.83 -8.78
C VAL A 250 21.65 8.13 -8.15
N ALA A 251 22.54 9.10 -7.84
CA ALA A 251 22.16 10.39 -7.29
C ALA A 251 21.22 11.19 -8.21
N ILE A 252 21.52 11.19 -9.51
CA ILE A 252 20.71 11.87 -10.52
C ILE A 252 19.36 11.17 -10.69
N THR A 253 19.32 9.84 -10.64
CA THR A 253 18.08 9.07 -10.68
C THR A 253 17.21 9.41 -9.47
N ALA A 254 17.76 9.41 -8.26
CA ALA A 254 17.02 9.79 -7.04
C ALA A 254 16.49 11.23 -7.11
N THR A 255 17.30 12.15 -7.61
CA THR A 255 16.90 13.56 -7.83
C THR A 255 15.75 13.64 -8.84
N GLY A 256 15.83 12.88 -9.93
CA GLY A 256 14.77 12.78 -10.93
C GLY A 256 13.46 12.23 -10.35
N MET A 257 13.52 11.22 -9.49
CA MET A 257 12.36 10.68 -8.79
C MET A 257 11.69 11.76 -7.94
N VAL A 258 12.45 12.50 -7.13
CA VAL A 258 11.92 13.58 -6.29
C VAL A 258 11.32 14.71 -7.15
N ALA A 259 12.02 15.12 -8.21
CA ALA A 259 11.52 16.14 -9.14
C ALA A 259 10.23 15.69 -9.85
N GLY A 260 10.17 14.42 -10.27
CA GLY A 260 8.99 13.83 -10.90
C GLY A 260 7.79 13.75 -9.95
N LEU A 261 8.00 13.31 -8.71
CA LEU A 261 6.97 13.32 -7.65
C LEU A 261 6.47 14.72 -7.38
N GLY A 262 7.38 15.71 -7.24
CA GLY A 262 7.02 17.12 -7.01
C GLY A 262 6.23 17.72 -8.18
N THR A 263 6.65 17.42 -9.41
CA THR A 263 5.94 17.85 -10.62
C THR A 263 4.54 17.26 -10.70
N ALA A 264 4.42 15.94 -10.49
CA ALA A 264 3.12 15.26 -10.46
C ALA A 264 2.22 15.80 -9.34
N TRP A 265 2.80 16.10 -8.17
CA TRP A 265 2.07 16.73 -7.06
C TRP A 265 1.46 18.06 -7.46
N LEU A 266 2.24 18.94 -8.12
CA LEU A 266 1.77 20.25 -8.59
C LEU A 266 0.69 20.09 -9.66
N LEU A 267 0.91 19.24 -10.66
CA LEU A 267 -0.04 19.01 -11.76
C LEU A 267 -1.37 18.42 -11.28
N THR A 268 -1.33 17.62 -10.22
CA THR A 268 -2.54 16.97 -9.66
C THR A 268 -3.15 17.73 -8.49
N SER A 269 -2.65 18.92 -8.15
CA SER A 269 -3.13 19.71 -7.01
C SER A 269 -4.61 20.09 -7.10
N GLY A 270 -5.13 20.26 -8.31
CA GLY A 270 -6.54 20.58 -8.58
C GLY A 270 -7.46 19.34 -8.68
N MET A 271 -6.96 18.13 -8.51
CA MET A 271 -7.79 16.92 -8.57
C MET A 271 -8.77 16.86 -7.38
N PRO A 272 -9.94 16.24 -7.58
CA PRO A 272 -10.92 16.05 -6.51
C PRO A 272 -10.28 15.35 -5.31
N LYS A 273 -10.75 15.70 -4.12
CA LYS A 273 -10.36 15.01 -2.89
C LYS A 273 -11.21 13.78 -2.68
N ASP A 274 -10.60 12.73 -2.11
CA ASP A 274 -11.30 11.52 -1.69
C ASP A 274 -11.95 11.77 -0.32
N HIS A 275 -13.24 12.04 -0.33
CA HIS A 275 -14.03 12.26 0.87
C HIS A 275 -14.89 11.03 1.12
N ARG A 276 -14.81 10.49 2.33
CA ARG A 276 -15.83 9.57 2.79
C ARG A 276 -17.17 10.32 2.77
N VAL A 277 -18.20 9.70 2.22
CA VAL A 277 -19.55 10.24 2.37
C VAL A 277 -19.85 10.25 3.88
N GLU A 278 -19.72 11.42 4.51
CA GLU A 278 -20.19 11.61 5.87
C GLU A 278 -21.64 11.18 5.90
N LYS A 279 -21.99 10.26 6.81
CA LYS A 279 -23.39 10.01 7.11
C LYS A 279 -23.98 11.38 7.42
N THR A 280 -24.80 11.90 6.52
CA THR A 280 -25.65 13.01 6.86
C THR A 280 -26.48 12.49 8.03
N THR A 281 -26.07 12.84 9.22
CA THR A 281 -26.87 12.61 10.41
C THR A 281 -28.13 13.40 10.11
N ALA A 282 -29.20 12.70 9.73
CA ALA A 282 -30.47 13.34 9.51
C ALA A 282 -30.68 14.18 10.75
N ALA A 283 -30.75 15.49 10.57
CA ALA A 283 -30.98 16.39 11.69
C ALA A 283 -32.14 15.81 12.48
N PRO A 284 -32.01 15.68 13.81
CA PRO A 284 -33.11 15.15 14.61
C PRO A 284 -34.35 15.98 14.27
N VAL A 285 -35.38 15.31 13.77
CA VAL A 285 -36.64 15.97 13.48
C VAL A 285 -37.08 16.55 14.84
N SER A 286 -36.87 17.84 15.04
CA SER A 286 -37.29 18.52 16.22
C SER A 286 -38.81 18.57 16.19
N TRP A 287 -39.43 17.70 16.95
CA TRP A 287 -40.85 17.83 17.27
C TRP A 287 -40.99 19.04 18.17
N ALA A 288 -41.15 20.21 17.60
CA ALA A 288 -41.67 21.36 18.37
C ALA A 288 -43.18 21.26 18.34
N PRO A 289 -43.86 21.00 19.50
CA PRO A 289 -45.28 21.18 19.56
C PRO A 289 -45.60 22.66 19.51
N THR A 290 -46.40 23.06 18.53
CA THR A 290 -47.02 24.40 18.48
C THR A 290 -48.27 24.42 19.33
#